data_631eca26f146a31d9cc89acb117b1f84
#
_entry.id   631eca26f146a31d9cc89acb117b1f84
#
_cell.length_a   1.000
_cell.length_b   1.000
_cell.length_c   1.000
_cell.angle_alpha   90.00
_cell.angle_beta   90.00
_cell.angle_gamma   90.00
#
_symmetry.space_group_name_H-M   'P 1'
#
loop_
_entity.id
_entity.type
_entity.pdbx_description
1 polymer ?
#
loop_
_entity_poly.entity_id
_entity_poly.type
_entity_poly.pdbx_seq_one_letter_code
_entity_poly.pdbx_strand_id
1 'polypeptide(L)'
;MKETTSPIRHSSSARTRSPELLLPAGDPEKLRVALAFGADAVYAGVPKYSLRTREIGFRRESLEEAVTYTHRQGKKIYLAMNIYAHNLKVDGFLNELDRVAAWEPDGLIMSDPGLIALALKRHPHIPIHLSTQANTTNWTTVHFWRDLGVRRIILSRELHLNEIAEIHQKVPDIELEAFVHGAICIAYSGRCLISNYLNHRDANQGTCTNSCRWEYKLAWEKGSILEVEKSQSPYETTIPIPDGFTLSEPKHHHEKMPIFEDTFGTYLMNSRDLCAIELLPDLVKAGVVSFKVEGRTKSAWYAAMTARSYRRAIDDMSAGQPFNPDHLRDLLTLSSRTYTTGFYTRNPRQYGENFEDGYSAGFRYRVTGILKSYDESSSMGTFEVKNRMKTESELELITPRETIPFTLRVMENLKGESLETAHGGAENVRILLPQDPGDYAFLRQKTE
;
A
#
# COMPACT_ATOMS: atom_id res chain seq x y z
N MET A 1 -2.84 -23.18 62.56
CA MET A 1 -3.38 -23.40 61.20
C MET A 1 -2.38 -22.77 60.25
N LYS A 2 -1.62 -23.59 59.52
CA LYS A 2 -0.63 -23.13 58.55
C LYS A 2 -1.33 -23.11 57.17
N GLU A 3 -1.51 -21.92 56.58
CA GLU A 3 -1.96 -21.80 55.21
C GLU A 3 -0.79 -22.12 54.29
N THR A 4 -0.97 -23.16 53.52
CA THR A 4 -0.07 -23.56 52.42
C THR A 4 -0.44 -22.81 51.15
N THR A 5 0.32 -21.77 50.81
CA THR A 5 0.24 -21.13 49.51
C THR A 5 0.97 -22.00 48.46
N SER A 6 0.18 -22.58 47.56
CA SER A 6 0.71 -23.25 46.36
C SER A 6 1.25 -22.23 45.37
N PRO A 7 2.41 -22.47 44.72
CA PRO A 7 2.92 -21.55 43.71
C PRO A 7 2.12 -21.64 42.42
N ILE A 8 1.66 -20.51 41.96
CA ILE A 8 1.04 -20.33 40.63
C ILE A 8 2.10 -20.71 39.58
N ARG A 9 1.89 -21.83 38.92
CA ARG A 9 2.70 -22.23 37.73
C ARG A 9 2.38 -21.24 36.63
N HIS A 10 3.34 -20.35 36.31
CA HIS A 10 3.38 -19.65 35.04
C HIS A 10 3.58 -20.70 33.95
N SER A 11 2.52 -21.01 33.22
CA SER A 11 2.61 -21.79 31.99
C SER A 11 3.33 -20.95 30.95
N SER A 12 4.59 -21.27 30.75
CA SER A 12 5.45 -20.76 29.70
C SER A 12 4.98 -21.25 28.34
N SER A 13 5.27 -20.45 27.34
CA SER A 13 5.09 -20.61 25.88
C SER A 13 3.69 -20.35 25.35
N ALA A 14 3.23 -19.10 25.46
CA ALA A 14 2.46 -18.56 24.35
C ALA A 14 3.41 -18.51 23.14
N ARG A 15 3.28 -19.44 22.19
CA ARG A 15 3.85 -19.27 20.84
C ARG A 15 3.35 -17.92 20.35
N THR A 16 4.25 -16.95 20.22
CA THR A 16 3.94 -15.64 19.64
C THR A 16 3.37 -15.90 18.26
N ARG A 17 2.07 -15.62 18.11
CA ARG A 17 1.36 -15.83 16.85
C ARG A 17 2.05 -14.95 15.81
N SER A 18 2.44 -15.51 14.66
CA SER A 18 3.06 -14.75 13.57
C SER A 18 2.17 -13.53 13.23
N PRO A 19 2.75 -12.34 13.04
CA PRO A 19 1.99 -11.14 12.69
C PRO A 19 1.19 -11.34 11.40
N GLU A 20 0.00 -10.78 11.36
CA GLU A 20 -0.88 -10.80 10.20
C GLU A 20 -0.33 -9.89 9.08
N LEU A 21 -0.21 -10.41 7.87
CA LEU A 21 0.11 -9.62 6.69
C LEU A 21 -1.20 -9.18 5.99
N LEU A 22 -1.49 -7.88 6.04
CA LEU A 22 -2.72 -7.28 5.52
C LEU A 22 -2.44 -6.48 4.24
N LEU A 23 -3.01 -6.93 3.11
CA LEU A 23 -2.83 -6.31 1.80
C LEU A 23 -4.04 -5.56 1.29
N PRO A 24 -3.82 -4.52 0.45
CA PRO A 24 -4.90 -3.80 -0.20
C PRO A 24 -5.51 -4.63 -1.33
N ALA A 25 -6.86 -4.65 -1.39
CA ALA A 25 -7.63 -5.16 -2.51
C ALA A 25 -8.40 -4.01 -3.16
N GLY A 26 -7.94 -3.51 -4.31
CA GLY A 26 -8.61 -2.46 -5.06
C GLY A 26 -9.73 -2.99 -5.96
N ASP A 27 -9.63 -4.25 -6.37
CA ASP A 27 -10.57 -4.98 -7.22
C ASP A 27 -10.44 -6.50 -6.98
N PRO A 28 -11.33 -7.33 -7.58
CA PRO A 28 -11.31 -8.79 -7.40
C PRO A 28 -10.00 -9.48 -7.87
N GLU A 29 -9.35 -8.97 -8.93
CA GLU A 29 -8.07 -9.53 -9.40
C GLU A 29 -6.96 -9.31 -8.36
N LYS A 30 -6.82 -8.07 -7.86
CA LYS A 30 -5.83 -7.72 -6.83
C LYS A 30 -6.04 -8.48 -5.53
N LEU A 31 -7.31 -8.71 -5.15
CA LEU A 31 -7.64 -9.53 -3.98
C LEU A 31 -7.09 -10.95 -4.13
N ARG A 32 -7.41 -11.61 -5.24
CA ARG A 32 -6.98 -12.99 -5.50
C ARG A 32 -5.47 -13.10 -5.56
N VAL A 33 -4.83 -12.17 -6.26
CA VAL A 33 -3.36 -12.11 -6.36
C VAL A 33 -2.72 -11.89 -4.99
N ALA A 34 -3.21 -10.95 -4.17
CA ALA A 34 -2.67 -10.71 -2.84
C ALA A 34 -2.73 -11.96 -1.96
N LEU A 35 -3.86 -12.67 -1.97
CA LEU A 35 -4.03 -13.92 -1.21
C LEU A 35 -3.12 -15.03 -1.72
N ALA A 36 -3.03 -15.21 -3.04
CA ALA A 36 -2.18 -16.23 -3.65
C ALA A 36 -0.69 -16.00 -3.35
N PHE A 37 -0.25 -14.73 -3.30
CA PHE A 37 1.13 -14.36 -3.03
C PHE A 37 1.47 -14.23 -1.53
N GLY A 38 0.56 -14.61 -0.61
CA GLY A 38 0.89 -14.84 0.79
C GLY A 38 0.28 -13.88 1.81
N ALA A 39 -0.72 -13.08 1.43
CA ALA A 39 -1.49 -12.30 2.39
C ALA A 39 -2.27 -13.22 3.36
N ASP A 40 -2.33 -12.84 4.64
CA ASP A 40 -3.18 -13.49 5.64
C ASP A 40 -4.57 -12.85 5.66
N ALA A 41 -4.62 -11.57 5.34
CA ALA A 41 -5.84 -10.79 5.24
C ALA A 41 -5.78 -9.77 4.10
N VAL A 42 -6.94 -9.36 3.61
CA VAL A 42 -7.07 -8.28 2.64
C VAL A 42 -8.05 -7.21 3.15
N TYR A 43 -7.89 -5.97 2.70
CA TYR A 43 -8.88 -4.93 2.97
C TYR A 43 -9.39 -4.30 1.68
N ALA A 44 -10.71 -4.20 1.57
CA ALA A 44 -11.41 -3.64 0.42
C ALA A 44 -12.29 -2.46 0.85
N GLY A 45 -12.52 -1.53 -0.07
CA GLY A 45 -13.36 -0.36 0.19
C GLY A 45 -14.81 -0.59 -0.18
N VAL A 46 -15.73 -0.27 0.73
CA VAL A 46 -17.16 -0.25 0.42
C VAL A 46 -17.46 0.94 -0.49
N PRO A 47 -18.10 0.75 -1.66
CA PRO A 47 -18.45 1.83 -2.57
C PRO A 47 -19.21 2.97 -1.86
N LYS A 48 -18.87 4.23 -2.18
CA LYS A 48 -19.41 5.47 -1.61
C LYS A 48 -19.02 5.79 -0.16
N TYR A 49 -18.62 4.80 0.65
CA TYR A 49 -18.38 4.96 2.08
C TYR A 49 -16.94 4.71 2.51
N SER A 50 -16.04 4.45 1.56
CA SER A 50 -14.61 4.36 1.85
C SER A 50 -13.84 5.50 1.19
N LEU A 51 -12.66 5.80 1.72
CA LEU A 51 -11.72 6.71 1.06
C LEU A 51 -11.28 6.14 -0.29
N ARG A 52 -11.01 7.04 -1.27
CA ARG A 52 -10.63 6.68 -2.66
C ARG A 52 -11.72 5.94 -3.45
N THR A 53 -12.98 6.29 -3.24
CA THR A 53 -14.15 5.64 -3.86
C THR A 53 -14.16 5.64 -5.39
N ARG A 54 -13.47 6.59 -6.05
CA ARG A 54 -13.39 6.67 -7.53
C ARG A 54 -12.47 5.62 -8.17
N GLU A 55 -11.61 5.02 -7.36
CA GLU A 55 -10.57 4.09 -7.78
C GLU A 55 -10.89 2.65 -7.31
N ILE A 56 -12.12 2.41 -6.82
CA ILE A 56 -12.56 1.10 -6.35
C ILE A 56 -13.13 0.33 -7.53
N GLY A 57 -12.48 -0.77 -7.89
CA GLY A 57 -12.93 -1.72 -8.90
C GLY A 57 -14.02 -2.70 -8.40
N PHE A 58 -14.44 -2.58 -7.14
CA PHE A 58 -15.53 -3.38 -6.59
C PHE A 58 -16.89 -2.73 -6.82
N ARG A 59 -17.83 -3.52 -7.30
CA ARG A 59 -19.27 -3.28 -7.16
C ARG A 59 -19.76 -4.01 -5.91
N ARG A 60 -20.99 -3.77 -5.49
CA ARG A 60 -21.56 -4.43 -4.29
C ARG A 60 -21.53 -5.95 -4.42
N GLU A 61 -22.01 -6.46 -5.55
CA GLU A 61 -22.11 -7.88 -5.84
C GLU A 61 -20.72 -8.55 -5.80
N SER A 62 -19.76 -7.93 -6.45
CA SER A 62 -18.38 -8.46 -6.46
C SER A 62 -17.67 -8.34 -5.12
N LEU A 63 -18.13 -7.43 -4.22
CA LEU A 63 -17.58 -7.31 -2.87
C LEU A 63 -18.12 -8.42 -1.94
N GLU A 64 -19.40 -8.77 -2.07
CA GLU A 64 -20.00 -9.92 -1.39
C GLU A 64 -19.33 -11.23 -1.81
N GLU A 65 -19.14 -11.41 -3.14
CA GLU A 65 -18.40 -12.55 -3.67
C GLU A 65 -16.94 -12.59 -3.15
N ALA A 66 -16.29 -11.42 -2.98
CA ALA A 66 -14.95 -11.30 -2.45
C ALA A 66 -14.87 -11.77 -0.99
N VAL A 67 -15.86 -11.46 -0.15
CA VAL A 67 -15.95 -11.98 1.23
C VAL A 67 -16.03 -13.49 1.21
N THR A 68 -16.99 -14.04 0.45
CA THR A 68 -17.18 -15.48 0.31
C THR A 68 -15.92 -16.20 -0.21
N TYR A 69 -15.27 -15.63 -1.24
CA TYR A 69 -14.04 -16.19 -1.81
C TYR A 69 -12.91 -16.22 -0.78
N THR A 70 -12.72 -15.10 -0.05
CA THR A 70 -11.65 -14.99 0.95
C THR A 70 -11.81 -15.99 2.07
N HIS A 71 -13.03 -16.17 2.58
CA HIS A 71 -13.34 -17.16 3.61
C HIS A 71 -13.12 -18.60 3.14
N ARG A 72 -13.45 -18.93 1.87
CA ARG A 72 -13.14 -20.24 1.28
C ARG A 72 -11.64 -20.54 1.22
N GLN A 73 -10.80 -19.51 1.15
CA GLN A 73 -9.34 -19.65 1.23
C GLN A 73 -8.81 -19.74 2.68
N GLY A 74 -9.70 -19.73 3.70
CA GLY A 74 -9.32 -19.69 5.11
C GLY A 74 -8.62 -18.39 5.51
N LYS A 75 -8.84 -17.30 4.77
CA LYS A 75 -8.23 -15.98 4.95
C LYS A 75 -9.27 -14.97 5.42
N LYS A 76 -8.81 -13.77 5.83
CA LYS A 76 -9.66 -12.71 6.37
C LYS A 76 -9.85 -11.55 5.41
N ILE A 77 -11.00 -10.90 5.51
CA ILE A 77 -11.31 -9.68 4.78
C ILE A 77 -11.87 -8.60 5.69
N TYR A 78 -11.29 -7.40 5.61
CA TYR A 78 -11.74 -6.22 6.33
C TYR A 78 -12.35 -5.21 5.37
N LEU A 79 -13.57 -4.74 5.65
CA LEU A 79 -14.26 -3.81 4.77
C LEU A 79 -14.14 -2.38 5.29
N ALA A 80 -13.60 -1.50 4.46
CA ALA A 80 -13.39 -0.10 4.83
C ALA A 80 -14.63 0.75 4.55
N MET A 81 -15.16 1.36 5.62
CA MET A 81 -16.25 2.34 5.63
C MET A 81 -15.76 3.59 6.41
N ASN A 82 -14.63 4.15 5.97
CA ASN A 82 -13.84 5.07 6.76
C ASN A 82 -13.90 6.54 6.31
N ILE A 83 -15.00 6.97 5.70
CA ILE A 83 -15.27 8.40 5.48
C ILE A 83 -15.72 9.07 6.78
N TYR A 84 -15.54 10.39 6.88
CA TYR A 84 -16.25 11.23 7.83
C TYR A 84 -17.56 11.69 7.19
N ALA A 85 -18.69 11.11 7.58
CA ALA A 85 -19.96 11.35 6.90
C ALA A 85 -20.56 12.69 7.29
N HIS A 86 -20.93 13.52 6.28
CA HIS A 86 -21.80 14.66 6.52
C HIS A 86 -23.26 14.19 6.76
N ASN A 87 -24.07 14.99 7.42
CA ASN A 87 -25.44 14.63 7.83
C ASN A 87 -26.26 13.97 6.72
N LEU A 88 -26.18 14.47 5.47
CA LEU A 88 -26.87 13.90 4.30
C LEU A 88 -26.49 12.46 3.95
N LYS A 89 -25.37 11.96 4.47
CA LYS A 89 -24.89 10.60 4.20
C LYS A 89 -25.15 9.63 5.34
N VAL A 90 -25.54 10.09 6.54
CA VAL A 90 -25.65 9.25 7.74
C VAL A 90 -26.63 8.11 7.55
N ASP A 91 -27.88 8.38 7.15
CA ASP A 91 -28.90 7.35 6.95
C ASP A 91 -28.48 6.33 5.89
N GLY A 92 -27.95 6.83 4.76
CA GLY A 92 -27.43 5.96 3.71
C GLY A 92 -26.24 5.11 4.15
N PHE A 93 -25.39 5.64 5.02
CA PHE A 93 -24.27 4.90 5.63
C PHE A 93 -24.79 3.77 6.52
N LEU A 94 -25.78 4.04 7.37
CA LEU A 94 -26.34 3.05 8.27
C LEU A 94 -27.04 1.92 7.51
N ASN A 95 -27.77 2.24 6.46
CA ASN A 95 -28.38 1.22 5.58
C ASN A 95 -27.34 0.35 4.88
N GLU A 96 -26.22 0.93 4.47
CA GLU A 96 -25.11 0.16 3.85
C GLU A 96 -24.37 -0.66 4.91
N LEU A 97 -24.20 -0.15 6.14
CA LEU A 97 -23.62 -0.87 7.26
C LEU A 97 -24.41 -2.16 7.54
N ASP A 98 -25.75 -2.07 7.63
CA ASP A 98 -26.61 -3.25 7.88
C ASP A 98 -26.45 -4.30 6.77
N ARG A 99 -26.32 -3.86 5.50
CA ARG A 99 -26.09 -4.76 4.36
C ARG A 99 -24.72 -5.42 4.41
N VAL A 100 -23.68 -4.64 4.66
CA VAL A 100 -22.29 -5.13 4.75
C VAL A 100 -22.14 -6.09 5.91
N ALA A 101 -22.83 -5.82 7.03
CA ALA A 101 -22.84 -6.68 8.20
C ALA A 101 -23.41 -8.08 7.90
N ALA A 102 -24.39 -8.18 6.99
CA ALA A 102 -24.98 -9.45 6.58
C ALA A 102 -24.01 -10.36 5.77
N TRP A 103 -22.91 -9.82 5.26
CA TRP A 103 -21.85 -10.61 4.60
C TRP A 103 -20.84 -11.21 5.60
N GLU A 104 -20.94 -10.86 6.88
CA GLU A 104 -20.08 -11.33 7.97
C GLU A 104 -18.58 -11.10 7.71
N PRO A 105 -18.13 -9.87 7.36
CA PRO A 105 -16.70 -9.60 7.23
C PRO A 105 -15.98 -9.79 8.55
N ASP A 106 -14.68 -10.09 8.51
CA ASP A 106 -13.86 -10.28 9.73
C ASP A 106 -13.61 -8.98 10.51
N GLY A 107 -14.03 -7.85 9.97
CA GLY A 107 -14.02 -6.55 10.66
C GLY A 107 -14.32 -5.38 9.72
N LEU A 108 -14.67 -4.24 10.33
CA LEU A 108 -14.94 -2.99 9.65
C LEU A 108 -13.88 -1.96 10.00
N ILE A 109 -13.27 -1.33 8.98
CA ILE A 109 -12.33 -0.24 9.16
C ILE A 109 -13.12 1.07 9.11
N MET A 110 -13.22 1.79 10.24
CA MET A 110 -14.04 2.99 10.39
C MET A 110 -13.23 4.15 11.00
N SER A 111 -13.72 5.40 10.83
CA SER A 111 -13.03 6.60 11.33
C SER A 111 -13.92 7.52 12.15
N ASP A 112 -15.18 7.68 11.74
CA ASP A 112 -16.12 8.62 12.35
C ASP A 112 -16.61 8.11 13.70
N PRO A 113 -16.37 8.83 14.83
CA PRO A 113 -16.70 8.33 16.17
C PRO A 113 -18.20 8.11 16.38
N GLY A 114 -19.07 8.96 15.80
CA GLY A 114 -20.52 8.80 15.90
C GLY A 114 -20.99 7.54 15.19
N LEU A 115 -20.49 7.29 13.97
CA LEU A 115 -20.82 6.10 13.19
C LEU A 115 -20.23 4.82 13.82
N ILE A 116 -19.04 4.90 14.43
CA ILE A 116 -18.44 3.79 15.18
C ILE A 116 -19.35 3.41 16.35
N ALA A 117 -19.80 4.39 17.16
CA ALA A 117 -20.68 4.12 18.29
C ALA A 117 -22.01 3.47 17.84
N LEU A 118 -22.57 3.91 16.72
CA LEU A 118 -23.77 3.32 16.13
C LEU A 118 -23.51 1.90 15.60
N ALA A 119 -22.39 1.67 14.95
CA ALA A 119 -22.00 0.35 14.44
C ALA A 119 -21.83 -0.66 15.58
N LEU A 120 -21.11 -0.31 16.64
CA LEU A 120 -20.92 -1.15 17.83
C LEU A 120 -22.25 -1.50 18.51
N LYS A 121 -23.21 -0.56 18.51
CA LYS A 121 -24.54 -0.81 19.07
C LYS A 121 -25.41 -1.72 18.19
N ARG A 122 -25.34 -1.57 16.84
CA ARG A 122 -26.16 -2.33 15.88
C ARG A 122 -25.62 -3.71 15.59
N HIS A 123 -24.30 -3.83 15.48
CA HIS A 123 -23.58 -5.04 15.06
C HIS A 123 -22.41 -5.34 16.02
N PRO A 124 -22.68 -5.60 17.32
CA PRO A 124 -21.64 -5.79 18.34
C PRO A 124 -20.73 -7.00 18.09
N HIS A 125 -21.14 -7.92 17.22
CA HIS A 125 -20.40 -9.12 16.86
C HIS A 125 -19.31 -8.86 15.79
N ILE A 126 -19.38 -7.72 15.07
CA ILE A 126 -18.38 -7.39 14.03
C ILE A 126 -17.28 -6.52 14.64
N PRO A 127 -16.02 -6.97 14.63
CA PRO A 127 -14.91 -6.18 15.14
C PRO A 127 -14.74 -4.84 14.40
N ILE A 128 -14.57 -3.76 15.14
CA ILE A 128 -14.23 -2.44 14.57
C ILE A 128 -12.72 -2.23 14.66
N HIS A 129 -12.12 -1.95 13.52
CA HIS A 129 -10.74 -1.51 13.39
C HIS A 129 -10.72 0.01 13.15
N LEU A 130 -10.15 0.76 14.08
CA LEU A 130 -10.04 2.21 13.93
C LEU A 130 -9.07 2.57 12.82
N SER A 131 -9.57 3.30 11.83
CA SER A 131 -8.74 3.76 10.72
C SER A 131 -7.68 4.77 11.18
N THR A 132 -6.52 4.75 10.54
CA THR A 132 -5.47 5.77 10.69
C THR A 132 -5.99 7.20 10.48
N GLN A 133 -7.12 7.38 9.82
CA GLN A 133 -7.78 8.67 9.62
C GLN A 133 -8.27 9.31 10.94
N ALA A 134 -8.45 8.53 11.99
CA ALA A 134 -8.76 9.05 13.32
C ALA A 134 -7.54 9.69 14.02
N ASN A 135 -6.36 9.60 13.39
CA ASN A 135 -5.11 10.23 13.86
C ASN A 135 -4.77 9.88 15.31
N THR A 136 -4.72 8.59 15.63
CA THR A 136 -4.40 8.09 16.97
C THR A 136 -2.90 8.04 17.16
N THR A 137 -2.38 8.90 18.06
CA THR A 137 -0.94 9.12 18.25
C THR A 137 -0.47 8.90 19.69
N ASN A 138 -1.34 8.52 20.63
CA ASN A 138 -0.95 8.35 22.03
C ASN A 138 -1.82 7.30 22.74
N TRP A 139 -1.32 6.78 23.86
CA TRP A 139 -1.96 5.71 24.62
C TRP A 139 -3.30 6.11 25.26
N THR A 140 -3.51 7.39 25.61
CA THR A 140 -4.79 7.82 26.20
C THR A 140 -5.92 7.78 25.18
N THR A 141 -5.62 8.15 23.92
CA THR A 141 -6.57 8.02 22.81
C THR A 141 -6.84 6.55 22.48
N VAL A 142 -5.83 5.69 22.53
CA VAL A 142 -5.99 4.22 22.37
C VAL A 142 -6.88 3.64 23.47
N HIS A 143 -6.66 4.05 24.71
CA HIS A 143 -7.48 3.65 25.85
C HIS A 143 -8.96 4.05 25.67
N PHE A 144 -9.21 5.29 25.24
CA PHE A 144 -10.57 5.77 24.93
C PHE A 144 -11.28 4.89 23.90
N TRP A 145 -10.61 4.57 22.80
CA TRP A 145 -11.20 3.76 21.74
C TRP A 145 -11.41 2.31 22.17
N ARG A 146 -10.51 1.74 22.97
CA ARG A 146 -10.68 0.41 23.58
C ARG A 146 -11.92 0.37 24.46
N ASP A 147 -12.08 1.36 25.33
CA ASP A 147 -13.21 1.43 26.26
C ASP A 147 -14.54 1.62 25.53
N LEU A 148 -14.54 2.26 24.36
CA LEU A 148 -15.69 2.35 23.48
C LEU A 148 -16.05 0.99 22.85
N GLY A 149 -15.13 0.03 22.78
CA GLY A 149 -15.33 -1.30 22.20
C GLY A 149 -14.60 -1.54 20.86
N VAL A 150 -13.71 -0.64 20.45
CA VAL A 150 -12.87 -0.85 19.28
C VAL A 150 -11.88 -1.99 19.55
N ARG A 151 -11.70 -2.89 18.58
CA ARG A 151 -10.87 -4.08 18.74
C ARG A 151 -9.42 -3.88 18.30
N ARG A 152 -9.18 -3.08 17.25
CA ARG A 152 -7.86 -2.84 16.66
C ARG A 152 -7.67 -1.37 16.33
N ILE A 153 -6.47 -0.86 16.53
CA ILE A 153 -6.07 0.50 16.16
C ILE A 153 -5.07 0.45 14.99
N ILE A 154 -5.43 1.06 13.87
CA ILE A 154 -4.50 1.32 12.77
C ILE A 154 -3.78 2.62 13.11
N LEU A 155 -2.55 2.48 13.58
CA LEU A 155 -1.76 3.59 14.11
C LEU A 155 -1.50 4.69 13.07
N SER A 156 -1.34 5.91 13.54
CA SER A 156 -0.83 7.01 12.73
C SER A 156 0.60 6.72 12.25
N ARG A 157 0.92 7.18 11.04
CA ARG A 157 2.26 6.96 10.44
C ARG A 157 3.34 7.87 11.01
N GLU A 158 2.95 8.83 11.82
CA GLU A 158 3.79 9.83 12.47
C GLU A 158 4.45 9.32 13.76
N LEU A 159 4.15 8.10 14.20
CA LEU A 159 4.66 7.50 15.42
C LEU A 159 6.05 6.88 15.25
N HIS A 160 6.90 7.10 16.26
CA HIS A 160 8.19 6.43 16.42
C HIS A 160 7.99 5.05 17.11
N LEU A 161 8.90 4.10 16.86
CA LEU A 161 8.85 2.76 17.47
C LEU A 161 8.73 2.79 19.00
N ASN A 162 9.40 3.70 19.67
CA ASN A 162 9.32 3.84 21.13
C ASN A 162 7.92 4.27 21.61
N GLU A 163 7.23 5.16 20.84
CA GLU A 163 5.87 5.59 21.16
C GLU A 163 4.88 4.44 20.96
N ILE A 164 5.06 3.61 19.93
CA ILE A 164 4.27 2.41 19.70
C ILE A 164 4.45 1.43 20.86
N ALA A 165 5.69 1.19 21.29
CA ALA A 165 5.99 0.32 22.43
C ALA A 165 5.37 0.84 23.74
N GLU A 166 5.38 2.16 23.99
CA GLU A 166 4.73 2.76 25.14
C GLU A 166 3.20 2.58 25.07
N ILE A 167 2.58 2.78 23.91
CA ILE A 167 1.15 2.53 23.69
C ILE A 167 0.81 1.08 24.05
N HIS A 168 1.56 0.11 23.53
CA HIS A 168 1.35 -1.31 23.82
C HIS A 168 1.53 -1.62 25.31
N GLN A 169 2.54 -1.06 25.96
CA GLN A 169 2.78 -1.25 27.38
C GLN A 169 1.63 -0.73 28.25
N LYS A 170 1.07 0.44 27.87
CA LYS A 170 -0.03 1.08 28.63
C LYS A 170 -1.40 0.46 28.35
N VAL A 171 -1.61 -0.10 27.15
CA VAL A 171 -2.89 -0.67 26.70
C VAL A 171 -2.62 -2.01 25.99
N PRO A 172 -2.21 -3.07 26.73
CA PRO A 172 -1.74 -4.32 26.15
C PRO A 172 -2.85 -5.20 25.55
N ASP A 173 -4.09 -4.93 25.85
CA ASP A 173 -5.28 -5.69 25.47
C ASP A 173 -5.93 -5.22 24.15
N ILE A 174 -5.37 -4.21 23.47
CA ILE A 174 -5.79 -3.75 22.15
C ILE A 174 -4.85 -4.23 21.05
N GLU A 175 -5.37 -4.63 19.91
CA GLU A 175 -4.55 -4.96 18.75
C GLU A 175 -4.01 -3.71 18.07
N LEU A 176 -2.70 -3.67 17.82
CA LEU A 176 -2.04 -2.59 17.09
C LEU A 176 -1.71 -3.04 15.67
N GLU A 177 -2.13 -2.25 14.68
CA GLU A 177 -1.83 -2.42 13.27
C GLU A 177 -0.99 -1.25 12.76
N ALA A 178 0.09 -1.51 12.03
CA ALA A 178 0.98 -0.49 11.52
C ALA A 178 1.16 -0.61 10.00
N PHE A 179 1.23 0.53 9.31
CA PHE A 179 1.61 0.53 7.90
C PHE A 179 3.10 0.21 7.75
N VAL A 180 3.43 -0.75 6.88
CA VAL A 180 4.81 -1.16 6.64
C VAL A 180 5.31 -0.84 5.23
N HIS A 181 4.38 -0.53 4.29
CA HIS A 181 4.75 -0.27 2.90
C HIS A 181 3.78 0.65 2.19
N GLY A 182 4.30 1.40 1.21
CA GLY A 182 3.52 2.20 0.27
C GLY A 182 3.52 3.70 0.57
N ALA A 183 2.63 4.43 -0.07
CA ALA A 183 2.65 5.89 -0.07
C ALA A 183 2.45 6.52 1.31
N ILE A 184 3.32 7.46 1.68
CA ILE A 184 3.12 8.35 2.83
C ILE A 184 2.48 9.66 2.37
N CYS A 185 1.54 10.20 3.16
CA CYS A 185 1.01 11.55 2.96
C CYS A 185 1.94 12.57 3.59
N ILE A 186 2.10 13.74 2.94
CA ILE A 186 2.84 14.89 3.52
C ILE A 186 2.09 15.52 4.71
N ALA A 187 0.78 15.37 4.78
CA ALA A 187 -0.05 15.84 5.87
C ALA A 187 -0.26 14.74 6.92
N TYR A 188 -0.52 15.16 8.15
CA TYR A 188 -0.96 14.23 9.21
C TYR A 188 -2.11 13.35 8.75
N SER A 189 -2.12 12.13 9.23
CA SER A 189 -3.17 11.14 8.92
C SER A 189 -4.56 11.71 9.22
N GLY A 190 -5.44 11.76 8.20
CA GLY A 190 -6.79 12.31 8.32
C GLY A 190 -6.91 13.84 8.41
N ARG A 191 -5.82 14.61 8.24
CA ARG A 191 -5.80 16.07 8.40
C ARG A 191 -5.39 16.83 7.13
N CYS A 192 -5.58 16.24 5.95
CA CYS A 192 -5.20 16.86 4.68
C CYS A 192 -6.34 17.68 4.09
N LEU A 193 -6.07 18.96 3.80
CA LEU A 193 -7.00 19.88 3.13
C LEU A 193 -6.57 20.26 1.71
N ILE A 194 -5.38 19.89 1.24
CA ILE A 194 -4.82 20.34 -0.05
C ILE A 194 -5.76 20.03 -1.20
N SER A 195 -6.27 18.79 -1.28
CA SER A 195 -7.18 18.37 -2.35
C SER A 195 -8.50 19.12 -2.32
N ASN A 196 -9.04 19.44 -1.15
CA ASN A 196 -10.25 20.21 -0.99
C ASN A 196 -10.03 21.69 -1.36
N TYR A 197 -8.92 22.25 -0.90
CA TYR A 197 -8.55 23.65 -1.17
C TYR A 197 -8.36 23.92 -2.67
N LEU A 198 -7.60 23.05 -3.36
CA LEU A 198 -7.25 23.26 -4.77
C LEU A 198 -8.38 22.84 -5.74
N ASN A 199 -9.20 21.83 -5.40
CA ASN A 199 -10.09 21.16 -6.34
C ASN A 199 -11.51 20.95 -5.82
N HIS A 200 -11.85 21.48 -4.65
CA HIS A 200 -13.14 21.24 -3.98
C HIS A 200 -13.47 19.74 -3.81
N ARG A 201 -12.41 18.91 -3.67
CA ARG A 201 -12.51 17.47 -3.46
C ARG A 201 -11.93 17.08 -2.12
N ASP A 202 -12.82 16.79 -1.18
CA ASP A 202 -12.42 16.45 0.19
C ASP A 202 -11.78 15.06 0.25
N ALA A 203 -10.51 15.02 0.68
CA ALA A 203 -9.78 13.79 0.87
C ALA A 203 -10.45 12.86 1.91
N ASN A 204 -11.11 13.42 2.92
CA ASN A 204 -11.80 12.67 3.97
C ASN A 204 -13.22 12.19 3.56
N GLN A 205 -13.70 12.62 2.39
CA GLN A 205 -14.93 12.13 1.75
C GLN A 205 -14.66 11.13 0.62
N GLY A 206 -13.41 10.65 0.48
CA GLY A 206 -13.03 9.66 -0.51
C GLY A 206 -12.67 10.22 -1.89
N THR A 207 -12.48 11.53 -2.03
CA THR A 207 -12.24 12.18 -3.33
C THR A 207 -10.89 12.86 -3.48
N CYS A 208 -9.86 12.36 -2.73
CA CYS A 208 -8.48 12.87 -2.82
C CYS A 208 -7.99 12.85 -4.27
N THR A 209 -7.44 13.99 -4.74
CA THR A 209 -6.86 14.15 -6.08
C THR A 209 -5.36 13.90 -6.13
N ASN A 210 -4.73 13.59 -4.99
CA ASN A 210 -3.27 13.51 -4.85
C ASN A 210 -2.55 14.81 -5.26
N SER A 211 -3.16 15.98 -5.03
CA SER A 211 -2.62 17.28 -5.44
C SER A 211 -1.22 17.55 -4.88
N CYS A 212 -0.87 17.02 -3.71
CA CYS A 212 0.49 17.10 -3.15
C CYS A 212 1.57 16.41 -4.01
N ARG A 213 1.16 15.70 -5.08
CA ARG A 213 2.02 14.94 -5.99
C ARG A 213 1.91 15.42 -7.43
N TRP A 214 1.17 16.51 -7.66
CA TRP A 214 1.08 17.10 -8.98
C TRP A 214 2.33 17.90 -9.31
N GLU A 215 2.57 18.04 -10.58
CA GLU A 215 3.51 18.98 -11.13
C GLU A 215 2.98 20.40 -10.95
N TYR A 216 3.84 21.30 -10.48
CA TYR A 216 3.55 22.72 -10.34
C TYR A 216 4.55 23.51 -11.15
N LYS A 217 4.06 24.43 -11.99
CA LYS A 217 4.91 25.37 -12.72
C LYS A 217 5.06 26.62 -11.89
N LEU A 218 6.31 27.03 -11.63
CA LEU A 218 6.60 28.33 -11.04
C LEU A 218 6.42 29.41 -12.13
N ALA A 219 5.54 30.38 -11.87
CA ALA A 219 5.37 31.55 -12.71
C ALA A 219 5.81 32.80 -11.92
N TRP A 220 6.55 33.66 -12.56
CA TRP A 220 6.95 34.96 -12.00
C TRP A 220 5.99 36.04 -12.51
N GLU A 221 5.33 36.77 -11.60
CA GLU A 221 4.67 38.01 -11.95
C GLU A 221 5.72 39.13 -12.13
N LYS A 222 5.52 39.98 -13.13
CA LYS A 222 6.40 41.10 -13.43
C LYS A 222 6.70 41.94 -12.19
N GLY A 223 7.97 41.94 -11.74
CA GLY A 223 8.44 42.80 -10.62
C GLY A 223 9.48 42.16 -9.69
N SER A 224 9.84 40.91 -9.82
CA SER A 224 10.86 40.27 -8.97
C SER A 224 12.27 40.37 -9.54
N ILE A 225 13.24 40.36 -8.65
CA ILE A 225 14.63 40.82 -8.70
C ILE A 225 15.58 39.95 -9.57
N LEU A 226 15.09 39.05 -10.40
CA LEU A 226 15.97 38.30 -11.29
C LEU A 226 15.78 38.75 -12.73
N GLU A 227 16.78 39.48 -13.27
CA GLU A 227 16.95 39.67 -14.71
C GLU A 227 17.31 38.34 -15.34
N VAL A 228 16.35 37.72 -16.00
CA VAL A 228 16.58 36.52 -16.81
C VAL A 228 16.69 36.94 -18.26
N GLU A 229 17.79 36.59 -18.91
CA GLU A 229 17.96 36.78 -20.36
C GLU A 229 16.82 36.11 -21.12
N LYS A 230 16.14 36.91 -21.97
CA LYS A 230 15.00 36.46 -22.76
C LYS A 230 15.43 35.40 -23.77
N SER A 231 14.90 34.19 -23.64
CA SER A 231 14.88 33.21 -24.73
C SER A 231 14.10 33.77 -25.93
N GLN A 232 14.62 33.58 -27.14
CA GLN A 232 14.04 34.13 -28.39
C GLN A 232 12.82 33.34 -28.90
N SER A 233 12.29 32.37 -28.19
CA SER A 233 11.11 31.59 -28.56
C SER A 233 9.86 32.06 -27.83
N PRO A 234 8.76 32.42 -28.53
CA PRO A 234 7.52 32.84 -27.90
C PRO A 234 6.73 31.69 -27.23
N TYR A 235 7.22 30.47 -27.31
CA TYR A 235 6.54 29.27 -26.81
C TYR A 235 7.27 28.54 -25.69
N GLU A 236 8.51 28.95 -25.31
CA GLU A 236 9.27 28.36 -24.23
C GLU A 236 9.60 29.44 -23.17
N THR A 237 8.68 29.62 -22.22
CA THR A 237 8.90 30.40 -20.99
C THR A 237 9.01 29.46 -19.77
N THR A 238 9.64 28.34 -19.90
CA THR A 238 10.15 27.60 -18.76
C THR A 238 11.56 28.06 -18.47
N ILE A 239 11.73 28.86 -17.43
CA ILE A 239 13.05 29.12 -16.86
C ILE A 239 13.42 27.85 -16.13
N PRO A 240 14.41 27.06 -16.58
CA PRO A 240 14.82 25.91 -15.80
C PRO A 240 15.33 26.42 -14.44
N ILE A 241 14.84 25.85 -13.36
CA ILE A 241 15.38 26.10 -12.05
C ILE A 241 16.79 25.50 -12.05
N PRO A 242 17.86 26.31 -11.88
CA PRO A 242 19.22 25.76 -11.88
C PRO A 242 19.36 24.72 -10.78
N ASP A 243 20.12 23.65 -11.04
CA ASP A 243 20.48 22.65 -10.04
C ASP A 243 21.02 23.33 -8.78
N GLY A 244 20.48 22.95 -7.63
CA GLY A 244 20.85 23.50 -6.35
C GLY A 244 19.96 24.65 -5.84
N PHE A 245 18.88 25.01 -6.54
CA PHE A 245 17.88 25.93 -5.98
C PHE A 245 17.20 25.30 -4.77
N THR A 246 17.12 26.05 -3.68
CA THR A 246 16.49 25.59 -2.44
C THR A 246 15.52 26.64 -1.92
N LEU A 247 14.37 26.18 -1.42
CA LEU A 247 13.50 26.98 -0.56
C LEU A 247 14.05 26.94 0.87
N SER A 248 14.20 28.09 1.48
CA SER A 248 14.48 28.19 2.91
C SER A 248 13.44 29.08 3.58
N GLU A 249 12.94 28.66 4.71
CA GLU A 249 12.08 29.50 5.56
C GLU A 249 12.98 30.46 6.33
N PRO A 250 12.64 31.80 6.40
CA PRO A 250 13.51 32.83 7.00
C PRO A 250 13.94 32.56 8.46
N LYS A 251 13.17 31.81 9.23
CA LYS A 251 13.50 31.43 10.61
C LYS A 251 14.31 30.16 10.73
N HIS A 252 14.43 29.37 9.64
CA HIS A 252 15.14 28.11 9.58
C HIS A 252 16.12 28.06 8.41
N HIS A 253 16.99 29.08 8.32
CA HIS A 253 17.98 29.25 7.24
C HIS A 253 18.90 28.05 7.01
N HIS A 254 19.02 27.15 7.98
CA HIS A 254 19.87 25.94 7.89
C HIS A 254 19.16 24.78 7.25
N GLU A 255 17.83 24.82 7.15
CA GLU A 255 17.02 23.77 6.54
C GLU A 255 16.68 24.17 5.09
N LYS A 256 17.51 23.75 4.16
CA LYS A 256 17.29 23.97 2.74
C LYS A 256 16.41 22.87 2.20
N MET A 257 15.25 23.23 1.65
CA MET A 257 14.38 22.32 0.91
C MET A 257 14.73 22.43 -0.57
N PRO A 258 15.35 21.43 -1.18
CA PRO A 258 15.65 21.49 -2.60
C PRO A 258 14.36 21.54 -3.43
N ILE A 259 14.42 22.27 -4.52
CA ILE A 259 13.38 22.30 -5.55
C ILE A 259 13.95 21.52 -6.73
N PHE A 260 13.18 20.57 -7.24
CA PHE A 260 13.53 19.81 -8.45
C PHE A 260 12.60 20.16 -9.58
N GLU A 261 13.15 20.28 -10.75
CA GLU A 261 12.43 20.46 -11.99
C GLU A 261 12.97 19.47 -13.02
N ASP A 262 12.05 18.80 -13.71
CA ASP A 262 12.37 17.96 -14.87
C ASP A 262 11.49 18.35 -16.07
N THR A 263 11.56 17.62 -17.15
CA THR A 263 10.73 17.84 -18.36
C THR A 263 9.23 17.70 -18.08
N PHE A 264 8.83 17.18 -16.92
CA PHE A 264 7.45 16.95 -16.54
C PHE A 264 6.93 17.98 -15.52
N GLY A 265 7.80 18.70 -14.78
CA GLY A 265 7.39 19.78 -13.87
C GLY A 265 8.28 20.00 -12.65
N THR A 266 7.84 20.87 -11.74
CA THR A 266 8.54 21.24 -10.50
C THR A 266 7.93 20.52 -9.30
N TYR A 267 8.76 19.91 -8.47
CA TYR A 267 8.36 19.08 -7.32
C TYR A 267 8.75 19.77 -5.99
N LEU A 268 7.75 20.12 -5.19
CA LEU A 268 7.94 20.81 -3.91
C LEU A 268 7.65 19.93 -2.68
N MET A 269 6.88 18.84 -2.82
CA MET A 269 6.40 18.01 -1.71
C MET A 269 6.31 16.54 -2.08
N ASN A 270 7.40 15.99 -2.64
CA ASN A 270 7.41 14.60 -3.12
C ASN A 270 7.91 13.63 -2.04
N SER A 271 7.02 13.18 -1.13
CA SER A 271 7.38 12.21 -0.09
C SER A 271 7.82 10.87 -0.70
N ARG A 272 8.90 10.29 -0.18
CA ARG A 272 9.31 8.91 -0.45
C ARG A 272 8.21 7.93 0.01
N ASP A 273 8.13 6.77 -0.62
CA ASP A 273 7.21 5.73 -0.18
C ASP A 273 7.79 4.99 1.05
N LEU A 274 6.90 4.57 1.97
CA LEU A 274 7.29 3.79 3.14
C LEU A 274 7.78 2.40 2.72
N CYS A 275 8.88 1.94 3.31
CA CYS A 275 9.30 0.54 3.32
C CYS A 275 9.95 0.23 4.68
N ALA A 276 9.24 -0.51 5.50
CA ALA A 276 9.68 -0.92 6.85
C ALA A 276 9.98 -2.41 6.94
N ILE A 277 10.32 -3.06 5.82
CA ILE A 277 10.54 -4.52 5.76
C ILE A 277 11.68 -4.97 6.67
N GLU A 278 12.71 -4.16 6.86
CA GLU A 278 13.84 -4.44 7.76
C GLU A 278 13.48 -4.23 9.24
N LEU A 279 12.40 -3.48 9.52
CA LEU A 279 11.96 -3.13 10.87
C LEU A 279 10.86 -4.06 11.41
N LEU A 280 10.51 -5.13 10.70
CA LEU A 280 9.44 -6.05 11.13
C LEU A 280 9.70 -6.63 12.54
N PRO A 281 10.94 -7.06 12.91
CA PRO A 281 11.22 -7.53 14.27
C PRO A 281 11.01 -6.44 15.33
N ASP A 282 11.38 -5.20 15.04
CA ASP A 282 11.24 -4.08 15.98
C ASP A 282 9.76 -3.69 16.16
N LEU A 283 8.97 -3.72 15.09
CA LEU A 283 7.52 -3.50 15.13
C LEU A 283 6.82 -4.58 15.96
N VAL A 284 7.19 -5.86 15.81
CA VAL A 284 6.67 -6.95 16.66
C VAL A 284 7.04 -6.72 18.11
N LYS A 285 8.30 -6.38 18.38
CA LYS A 285 8.77 -6.06 19.74
C LYS A 285 8.03 -4.87 20.35
N ALA A 286 7.64 -3.89 19.52
CA ALA A 286 6.82 -2.76 19.94
C ALA A 286 5.33 -3.10 20.13
N GLY A 287 4.90 -4.35 19.86
CA GLY A 287 3.54 -4.84 20.10
C GLY A 287 2.61 -4.80 18.88
N VAL A 288 3.14 -4.57 17.68
CA VAL A 288 2.36 -4.61 16.43
C VAL A 288 2.04 -6.05 16.07
N VAL A 289 0.76 -6.35 15.80
CA VAL A 289 0.25 -7.69 15.47
C VAL A 289 -0.25 -7.80 14.03
N SER A 290 -0.37 -6.69 13.30
CA SER A 290 -0.80 -6.66 11.90
C SER A 290 0.03 -5.65 11.11
N PHE A 291 0.60 -6.12 9.99
CA PHE A 291 1.41 -5.34 9.06
C PHE A 291 0.60 -4.98 7.82
N LYS A 292 0.30 -3.70 7.67
CA LYS A 292 -0.55 -3.18 6.60
C LYS A 292 0.25 -2.60 5.45
N VAL A 293 -0.07 -3.04 4.25
CA VAL A 293 0.45 -2.47 3.00
C VAL A 293 -0.55 -1.46 2.45
N GLU A 294 -0.10 -0.25 2.09
CA GLU A 294 -0.90 0.75 1.35
C GLU A 294 -0.77 0.51 -0.15
N GLY A 295 -1.86 0.69 -0.90
CA GLY A 295 -1.76 0.59 -2.35
C GLY A 295 -3.00 0.08 -3.08
N ARG A 296 -4.24 0.38 -2.63
CA ARG A 296 -5.49 -0.04 -3.31
C ARG A 296 -5.57 0.36 -4.78
N THR A 297 -4.92 1.45 -5.15
CA THR A 297 -4.88 1.97 -6.54
C THR A 297 -3.72 1.44 -7.36
N LYS A 298 -2.80 0.71 -6.73
CA LYS A 298 -1.64 0.11 -7.39
C LYS A 298 -2.05 -1.11 -8.22
N SER A 299 -1.15 -1.60 -9.06
CA SER A 299 -1.38 -2.75 -9.95
C SER A 299 -1.44 -4.09 -9.20
N ALA A 300 -1.94 -5.14 -9.86
CA ALA A 300 -1.88 -6.52 -9.36
C ALA A 300 -0.42 -6.99 -9.16
N TRP A 301 0.49 -6.56 -10.02
CA TRP A 301 1.93 -6.79 -9.87
C TRP A 301 2.48 -6.23 -8.55
N TYR A 302 2.11 -5.00 -8.21
CA TYR A 302 2.50 -4.41 -6.93
C TYR A 302 1.97 -5.24 -5.75
N ALA A 303 0.69 -5.66 -5.79
CA ALA A 303 0.11 -6.50 -4.75
C ALA A 303 0.84 -7.85 -4.64
N ALA A 304 1.17 -8.49 -5.77
CA ALA A 304 1.92 -9.74 -5.80
C ALA A 304 3.29 -9.61 -5.15
N MET A 305 4.09 -8.65 -5.60
CA MET A 305 5.47 -8.50 -5.13
C MET A 305 5.56 -8.06 -3.67
N THR A 306 4.70 -7.12 -3.25
CA THR A 306 4.64 -6.71 -1.84
C THR A 306 4.18 -7.86 -0.94
N ALA A 307 3.14 -8.62 -1.34
CA ALA A 307 2.70 -9.80 -0.60
C ALA A 307 3.84 -10.80 -0.43
N ARG A 308 4.48 -11.20 -1.53
CA ARG A 308 5.55 -12.20 -1.54
C ARG A 308 6.76 -11.79 -0.69
N SER A 309 7.24 -10.55 -0.87
CA SER A 309 8.43 -10.08 -0.16
C SER A 309 8.18 -9.97 1.35
N TYR A 310 7.04 -9.39 1.76
CA TYR A 310 6.69 -9.30 3.18
C TYR A 310 6.36 -10.65 3.80
N ARG A 311 5.69 -11.55 3.08
CA ARG A 311 5.41 -12.92 3.57
C ARG A 311 6.70 -13.66 3.86
N ARG A 312 7.65 -13.66 2.93
CA ARG A 312 8.97 -14.28 3.12
C ARG A 312 9.73 -13.66 4.30
N ALA A 313 9.75 -12.34 4.40
CA ALA A 313 10.42 -11.67 5.52
C ALA A 313 9.76 -12.00 6.88
N ILE A 314 8.43 -12.14 6.94
CA ILE A 314 7.73 -12.57 8.15
C ILE A 314 8.02 -14.03 8.47
N ASP A 315 8.12 -14.91 7.47
CA ASP A 315 8.43 -16.33 7.66
C ASP A 315 9.86 -16.51 8.15
N ASP A 316 10.83 -15.82 7.53
CA ASP A 316 12.24 -15.84 7.96
C ASP A 316 12.35 -15.32 9.40
N MET A 317 11.72 -14.20 9.74
CA MET A 317 11.68 -13.66 11.09
C MET A 317 11.07 -14.66 12.09
N SER A 318 9.96 -15.30 11.72
CA SER A 318 9.27 -16.28 12.57
C SER A 318 10.10 -17.56 12.77
N ALA A 319 10.96 -17.89 11.81
CA ALA A 319 11.93 -18.97 11.88
C ALA A 319 13.24 -18.56 12.59
N GLY A 320 13.34 -17.32 13.07
CA GLY A 320 14.56 -16.80 13.71
C GLY A 320 15.74 -16.59 12.76
N GLN A 321 15.46 -16.50 11.45
CA GLN A 321 16.48 -16.24 10.43
C GLN A 321 16.82 -14.74 10.37
N PRO A 322 18.08 -14.39 10.03
CA PRO A 322 18.44 -13.00 9.78
C PRO A 322 17.68 -12.46 8.55
N PHE A 323 17.53 -11.13 8.50
CA PHE A 323 16.88 -10.47 7.36
C PHE A 323 17.62 -10.79 6.04
N ASN A 324 16.87 -11.26 5.05
CA ASN A 324 17.39 -11.51 3.70
C ASN A 324 17.23 -10.25 2.82
N PRO A 325 18.35 -9.62 2.35
CA PRO A 325 18.30 -8.43 1.51
C PRO A 325 17.58 -8.61 0.17
N ASP A 326 17.41 -9.84 -0.30
CA ASP A 326 16.70 -10.12 -1.55
C ASP A 326 15.23 -9.73 -1.47
N HIS A 327 14.62 -9.78 -0.28
CA HIS A 327 13.25 -9.32 -0.09
C HIS A 327 13.11 -7.81 -0.33
N LEU A 328 14.08 -7.01 0.10
CA LEU A 328 14.11 -5.57 -0.20
C LEU A 328 14.44 -5.32 -1.69
N ARG A 329 15.35 -6.10 -2.27
CA ARG A 329 15.71 -5.99 -3.70
C ARG A 329 14.50 -6.18 -4.61
N ASP A 330 13.62 -7.14 -4.31
CA ASP A 330 12.37 -7.35 -5.03
C ASP A 330 11.45 -6.11 -4.94
N LEU A 331 11.34 -5.49 -3.75
CA LEU A 331 10.54 -4.28 -3.55
C LEU A 331 11.12 -3.06 -4.28
N LEU A 332 12.45 -2.93 -4.35
CA LEU A 332 13.11 -1.85 -5.09
C LEU A 332 12.76 -1.86 -6.59
N THR A 333 12.35 -3.01 -7.15
CA THR A 333 11.86 -3.08 -8.53
C THR A 333 10.48 -2.44 -8.74
N LEU A 334 9.73 -2.18 -7.67
CA LEU A 334 8.39 -1.55 -7.70
C LEU A 334 8.44 -0.05 -7.51
N SER A 335 9.55 0.46 -7.00
CA SER A 335 9.65 1.84 -6.56
C SER A 335 9.77 2.78 -7.76
N SER A 336 8.79 3.65 -7.92
CA SER A 336 8.92 4.85 -8.75
C SER A 336 9.57 6.01 -7.99
N ARG A 337 9.77 5.83 -6.67
CA ARG A 337 10.40 6.78 -5.74
C ARG A 337 11.25 5.97 -4.78
N THR A 338 12.29 6.58 -4.24
CA THR A 338 13.10 5.91 -3.22
C THR A 338 12.27 5.63 -1.97
N TYR A 339 12.70 4.65 -1.17
CA TYR A 339 12.02 4.27 0.07
C TYR A 339 12.56 5.00 1.29
N THR A 340 11.72 5.11 2.32
CA THR A 340 12.05 5.62 3.65
C THR A 340 11.40 4.72 4.71
N THR A 341 12.00 4.67 5.90
CA THR A 341 11.37 4.05 7.09
C THR A 341 10.32 4.97 7.75
N GLY A 342 10.08 6.14 7.16
CA GLY A 342 9.16 7.14 7.71
C GLY A 342 9.60 7.60 9.09
N PHE A 343 8.63 7.76 10.00
CA PHE A 343 8.89 8.20 11.37
C PHE A 343 9.31 7.10 12.34
N TYR A 344 9.37 5.84 11.93
CA TYR A 344 9.67 4.73 12.83
C TYR A 344 11.03 4.85 13.52
N THR A 345 12.05 5.32 12.80
CA THR A 345 13.43 5.41 13.30
C THR A 345 14.03 6.81 13.31
N ARG A 346 13.44 7.77 12.62
CA ARG A 346 14.02 9.11 12.41
C ARG A 346 12.96 10.19 12.19
N ASN A 347 13.40 11.45 12.35
CA ASN A 347 12.69 12.57 11.79
C ASN A 347 12.82 12.51 10.25
N PRO A 348 11.74 12.39 9.48
CA PRO A 348 11.78 12.29 8.01
C PRO A 348 12.45 13.47 7.32
N ARG A 349 12.55 14.64 7.99
CA ARG A 349 13.18 15.86 7.45
C ARG A 349 14.61 15.64 6.96
N GLN A 350 15.35 14.65 7.48
CA GLN A 350 16.74 14.41 7.08
C GLN A 350 16.89 13.45 5.89
N TYR A 351 15.90 12.55 5.66
CA TYR A 351 16.01 11.47 4.65
C TYR A 351 14.65 11.06 4.07
N GLY A 352 13.55 11.75 4.39
CA GLY A 352 12.18 11.31 4.07
C GLY A 352 11.65 11.79 2.73
N GLU A 353 12.32 12.76 2.11
CA GLU A 353 11.91 13.32 0.84
C GLU A 353 12.92 12.97 -0.26
N ASN A 354 12.44 12.69 -1.45
CA ASN A 354 13.29 12.38 -2.60
C ASN A 354 13.70 13.69 -3.25
N PHE A 355 14.81 14.22 -2.80
CA PHE A 355 15.36 15.46 -3.31
C PHE A 355 16.48 15.24 -4.35
N GLU A 356 16.96 13.99 -4.50
CA GLU A 356 18.08 13.68 -5.40
C GLU A 356 17.61 13.11 -6.75
N ASP A 357 16.44 12.44 -6.77
CA ASP A 357 15.88 11.85 -8.00
C ASP A 357 14.46 12.38 -8.22
N GLY A 358 14.32 13.44 -8.99
CA GLY A 358 13.03 14.04 -9.37
C GLY A 358 12.17 13.12 -10.26
N TYR A 359 12.74 12.03 -10.77
CA TYR A 359 12.08 11.03 -11.59
C TYR A 359 12.23 9.62 -10.98
N SER A 360 11.41 8.70 -11.46
CA SER A 360 11.51 7.29 -11.14
C SER A 360 12.94 6.81 -11.37
N ALA A 361 13.66 6.40 -10.34
CA ALA A 361 14.86 5.63 -10.50
C ALA A 361 14.51 4.46 -11.44
N GLY A 362 15.08 4.47 -12.65
CA GLY A 362 14.60 3.69 -13.78
C GLY A 362 14.30 2.25 -13.36
N PHE A 363 13.11 1.79 -13.68
CA PHE A 363 12.70 0.44 -13.37
C PHE A 363 13.73 -0.52 -13.96
N ARG A 364 14.50 -1.20 -13.11
CA ARG A 364 15.43 -2.24 -13.57
C ARG A 364 14.71 -3.43 -14.19
N TYR A 365 13.37 -3.50 -13.98
CA TYR A 365 12.52 -4.56 -14.51
C TYR A 365 11.21 -3.98 -15.03
N ARG A 366 10.71 -4.58 -16.10
CA ARG A 366 9.42 -4.25 -16.71
C ARG A 366 8.54 -5.49 -16.73
N VAL A 367 7.30 -5.38 -16.23
CA VAL A 367 6.30 -6.44 -16.36
C VAL A 367 5.89 -6.56 -17.81
N THR A 368 6.08 -7.73 -18.40
CA THR A 368 5.76 -7.97 -19.81
C THR A 368 4.46 -8.75 -19.97
N GLY A 369 4.07 -9.58 -19.01
CA GLY A 369 2.85 -10.37 -19.11
C GLY A 369 2.20 -10.71 -17.77
N ILE A 370 0.87 -10.93 -17.81
CA ILE A 370 0.07 -11.44 -16.69
C ILE A 370 -0.59 -12.73 -17.14
N LEU A 371 -0.39 -13.82 -16.41
CA LEU A 371 -0.98 -15.12 -16.69
C LEU A 371 -2.52 -15.04 -16.61
N LYS A 372 -3.19 -15.62 -17.60
CA LYS A 372 -4.65 -15.78 -17.65
C LYS A 372 -5.09 -17.22 -17.56
N SER A 373 -4.34 -18.15 -18.14
CA SER A 373 -4.58 -19.58 -18.05
C SER A 373 -3.30 -20.34 -18.39
N TYR A 374 -3.24 -21.60 -17.94
CA TYR A 374 -2.16 -22.53 -18.26
C TYR A 374 -2.76 -23.84 -18.76
N ASP A 375 -2.18 -24.40 -19.81
CA ASP A 375 -2.53 -25.70 -20.38
C ASP A 375 -1.37 -26.67 -20.09
N GLU A 376 -1.61 -27.58 -19.13
CA GLU A 376 -0.63 -28.61 -18.73
C GLU A 376 -0.21 -29.50 -19.89
N SER A 377 -1.14 -29.82 -20.81
CA SER A 377 -0.88 -30.76 -21.90
C SER A 377 0.14 -30.26 -22.90
N SER A 378 0.16 -28.94 -23.14
CA SER A 378 1.09 -28.27 -24.05
C SER A 378 2.18 -27.50 -23.32
N SER A 379 2.14 -27.38 -22.01
CA SER A 379 2.99 -26.50 -21.19
C SER A 379 2.91 -25.02 -21.62
N MET A 380 1.79 -24.60 -22.19
CA MET A 380 1.59 -23.25 -22.72
C MET A 380 0.79 -22.39 -21.73
N GLY A 381 1.41 -21.26 -21.33
CA GLY A 381 0.70 -20.21 -20.58
C GLY A 381 0.11 -19.17 -21.52
N THR A 382 -1.16 -18.82 -21.33
CA THR A 382 -1.79 -17.67 -22.01
C THR A 382 -1.57 -16.41 -21.20
N PHE A 383 -0.96 -15.40 -21.78
CA PHE A 383 -0.60 -14.14 -21.11
C PHE A 383 -1.27 -12.93 -21.74
N GLU A 384 -1.81 -12.06 -20.89
CA GLU A 384 -2.13 -10.69 -21.27
C GLU A 384 -0.82 -9.87 -21.38
N VAL A 385 -0.56 -9.33 -22.56
CA VAL A 385 0.68 -8.59 -22.84
C VAL A 385 0.58 -7.17 -22.26
N LYS A 386 1.48 -6.83 -21.34
CA LYS A 386 1.54 -5.49 -20.72
C LYS A 386 2.61 -4.58 -21.34
N ASN A 387 3.71 -5.16 -21.72
CA ASN A 387 4.81 -4.47 -22.41
C ASN A 387 5.40 -5.36 -23.50
N ARG A 388 6.15 -4.72 -24.41
CA ARG A 388 6.79 -5.44 -25.51
C ARG A 388 7.66 -6.57 -24.98
N MET A 389 7.51 -7.74 -25.56
CA MET A 389 8.40 -8.90 -25.42
C MET A 389 8.74 -9.47 -26.80
N LYS A 390 9.91 -10.06 -26.92
CA LYS A 390 10.45 -10.62 -28.17
C LYS A 390 10.99 -12.02 -27.89
N THR A 391 10.89 -12.94 -28.86
CA THR A 391 11.57 -14.23 -28.81
C THR A 391 13.08 -14.05 -28.65
N GLU A 392 13.74 -15.01 -28.06
CA GLU A 392 15.16 -15.00 -27.65
C GLU A 392 15.52 -13.97 -26.56
N SER A 393 14.51 -13.33 -25.93
CA SER A 393 14.73 -12.48 -24.75
C SER A 393 14.76 -13.31 -23.48
N GLU A 394 15.61 -12.89 -22.54
CA GLU A 394 15.62 -13.42 -21.18
C GLU A 394 14.46 -12.82 -20.38
N LEU A 395 13.62 -13.69 -19.85
CA LEU A 395 12.48 -13.36 -19.00
C LEU A 395 12.59 -14.07 -17.64
N GLU A 396 11.84 -13.56 -16.69
CA GLU A 396 11.61 -14.22 -15.41
C GLU A 396 10.13 -14.50 -15.23
N LEU A 397 9.79 -15.77 -14.98
CA LEU A 397 8.47 -16.19 -14.56
C LEU A 397 8.39 -16.03 -13.03
N ILE A 398 7.48 -15.17 -12.60
CA ILE A 398 7.28 -14.85 -11.19
C ILE A 398 6.02 -15.54 -10.70
N THR A 399 6.20 -16.49 -9.80
CA THR A 399 5.11 -17.21 -9.13
C THR A 399 5.03 -16.82 -7.64
N PRO A 400 4.00 -17.21 -6.90
CA PRO A 400 3.95 -17.03 -5.45
C PRO A 400 5.18 -17.64 -4.74
N ARG A 401 5.70 -18.75 -5.27
CA ARG A 401 6.76 -19.53 -4.63
C ARG A 401 8.17 -19.11 -5.04
N GLU A 402 8.38 -18.80 -6.31
CA GLU A 402 9.73 -18.66 -6.87
C GLU A 402 9.82 -17.66 -8.04
N THR A 403 11.03 -17.36 -8.42
CA THR A 403 11.39 -16.58 -9.60
C THR A 403 12.22 -17.49 -10.51
N ILE A 404 11.73 -17.75 -11.73
CA ILE A 404 12.31 -18.73 -12.65
C ILE A 404 12.80 -17.99 -13.89
N PRO A 405 14.11 -17.84 -14.07
CA PRO A 405 14.66 -17.27 -15.30
C PRO A 405 14.50 -18.26 -16.46
N PHE A 406 14.17 -17.77 -17.64
CA PHE A 406 14.09 -18.57 -18.86
C PHE A 406 14.22 -17.71 -20.11
N THR A 407 14.65 -18.31 -21.22
CA THR A 407 14.67 -17.67 -22.53
C THR A 407 13.33 -17.90 -23.23
N LEU A 408 12.68 -16.84 -23.72
CA LEU A 408 11.41 -16.91 -24.45
C LEU A 408 11.63 -17.51 -25.85
N ARG A 409 11.49 -18.83 -26.01
CA ARG A 409 11.75 -19.52 -27.29
C ARG A 409 10.51 -19.63 -28.17
N VAL A 410 9.34 -19.89 -27.59
CA VAL A 410 8.09 -20.10 -28.30
C VAL A 410 7.05 -19.09 -27.82
N MET A 411 6.52 -18.34 -28.76
CA MET A 411 5.40 -17.42 -28.56
C MET A 411 4.46 -17.51 -29.76
N GLU A 412 3.17 -17.68 -29.49
CA GLU A 412 2.12 -17.84 -30.48
C GLU A 412 0.95 -16.90 -30.21
N ASN A 413 0.19 -16.54 -31.24
CA ASN A 413 -1.13 -15.95 -31.04
C ASN A 413 -2.16 -17.01 -30.60
N LEU A 414 -3.40 -16.61 -30.33
CA LEU A 414 -4.45 -17.53 -29.88
C LEU A 414 -4.88 -18.54 -30.98
N LYS A 415 -4.47 -18.33 -32.23
CA LYS A 415 -4.71 -19.26 -33.36
C LYS A 415 -3.59 -20.28 -33.54
N GLY A 416 -2.52 -20.21 -32.75
CA GLY A 416 -1.34 -21.09 -32.84
C GLY A 416 -0.32 -20.63 -33.90
N GLU A 417 -0.42 -19.41 -34.41
CA GLU A 417 0.56 -18.86 -35.35
C GLU A 417 1.75 -18.27 -34.57
N SER A 418 2.97 -18.62 -34.99
CA SER A 418 4.20 -18.15 -34.33
C SER A 418 4.36 -16.63 -34.42
N LEU A 419 4.79 -16.04 -33.30
CA LEU A 419 5.04 -14.61 -33.17
C LEU A 419 6.51 -14.37 -32.77
N GLU A 420 7.19 -13.45 -33.44
CA GLU A 420 8.52 -12.97 -33.02
C GLU A 420 8.43 -11.88 -31.94
N THR A 421 7.42 -11.03 -32.02
CA THR A 421 7.25 -9.88 -31.10
C THR A 421 5.76 -9.72 -30.73
N ALA A 422 5.51 -9.44 -29.44
CA ALA A 422 4.21 -9.03 -28.93
C ALA A 422 4.33 -7.64 -28.27
N HIS A 423 3.30 -6.79 -28.45
CA HIS A 423 3.26 -5.42 -27.94
C HIS A 423 2.20 -5.28 -26.82
N GLY A 424 2.45 -4.39 -25.87
CA GLY A 424 1.50 -4.10 -24.80
C GLY A 424 0.14 -3.64 -25.35
N GLY A 425 -0.94 -4.19 -24.79
CA GLY A 425 -2.31 -3.90 -25.22
C GLY A 425 -2.77 -4.65 -26.47
N ALA A 426 -1.91 -5.50 -27.08
CA ALA A 426 -2.30 -6.43 -28.15
C ALA A 426 -3.15 -7.60 -27.59
N GLU A 427 -3.58 -8.50 -28.49
CA GLU A 427 -4.23 -9.75 -28.07
C GLU A 427 -3.33 -10.57 -27.13
N ASN A 428 -3.95 -11.42 -26.32
CA ASN A 428 -3.22 -12.36 -25.49
C ASN A 428 -2.37 -13.29 -26.34
N VAL A 429 -1.23 -13.70 -25.80
CA VAL A 429 -0.30 -14.60 -26.45
C VAL A 429 -0.14 -15.89 -25.63
N ARG A 430 0.22 -16.96 -26.32
CA ARG A 430 0.58 -18.24 -25.72
C ARG A 430 2.11 -18.36 -25.69
N ILE A 431 2.66 -18.76 -24.55
CA ILE A 431 4.10 -18.86 -24.31
C ILE A 431 4.41 -20.21 -23.71
N LEU A 432 5.40 -20.91 -24.25
CA LEU A 432 5.92 -22.14 -23.67
C LEU A 432 6.67 -21.83 -22.37
N LEU A 433 6.21 -22.40 -21.26
CA LEU A 433 6.78 -22.17 -19.94
C LEU A 433 7.73 -23.29 -19.51
N PRO A 434 8.76 -23.00 -18.72
CA PRO A 434 9.70 -23.99 -18.20
C PRO A 434 9.06 -24.97 -17.19
N GLN A 435 7.96 -24.55 -16.56
CA GLN A 435 7.20 -25.37 -15.59
C GLN A 435 5.79 -24.82 -15.39
N ASP A 436 4.94 -25.56 -14.66
CA ASP A 436 3.63 -25.09 -14.22
C ASP A 436 3.72 -23.83 -13.35
N PRO A 437 3.10 -22.72 -13.77
CA PRO A 437 3.14 -21.45 -13.03
C PRO A 437 2.14 -21.38 -11.86
N GLY A 438 1.25 -22.36 -11.73
CA GLY A 438 0.06 -22.30 -10.88
C GLY A 438 -1.00 -21.31 -11.40
N ASP A 439 -1.96 -20.95 -10.54
CA ASP A 439 -3.09 -20.09 -10.94
C ASP A 439 -2.71 -18.62 -11.20
N TYR A 440 -1.61 -18.15 -10.62
CA TYR A 440 -1.20 -16.74 -10.68
C TYR A 440 0.29 -16.60 -10.92
N ALA A 441 0.64 -15.99 -12.05
CA ALA A 441 2.03 -15.70 -12.38
C ALA A 441 2.16 -14.43 -13.23
N PHE A 442 3.36 -13.88 -13.24
CA PHE A 442 3.74 -12.71 -14.04
C PHE A 442 5.01 -13.01 -14.83
N LEU A 443 5.15 -12.35 -15.96
CA LEU A 443 6.42 -12.27 -16.68
C LEU A 443 7.03 -10.89 -16.46
N ARG A 444 8.32 -10.86 -16.15
CA ARG A 444 9.10 -9.63 -16.12
C ARG A 444 10.38 -9.77 -16.92
N GLN A 445 10.84 -8.65 -17.43
CA GLN A 445 12.09 -8.55 -18.17
C GLN A 445 12.97 -7.47 -17.54
N LYS A 446 14.27 -7.72 -17.45
CA LYS A 446 15.24 -6.72 -17.06
C LYS A 446 15.29 -5.64 -18.14
N THR A 447 15.24 -4.36 -17.76
CA THR A 447 15.48 -3.23 -18.65
C THR A 447 16.97 -3.02 -18.80
N GLU A 448 17.42 -2.79 -20.04
CA GLU A 448 18.80 -2.44 -20.34
C GLU A 448 19.20 -1.10 -19.71
#